data_f688b9f51830bfdc6dde1c3451cabadb
#
_entry.id   f688b9f51830bfdc6dde1c3451cabadb
#
_cell.length_a   1.000
_cell.length_b   1.000
_cell.length_c   1.000
_cell.angle_alpha   90.00
_cell.angle_beta   90.00
_cell.angle_gamma   90.00
#
_symmetry.space_group_name_H-M   'P 1'
#
loop_
_entity.id
_entity.type
_entity.pdbx_description
1 polymer ?
#
loop_
_entity_poly.entity_id
_entity_poly.type
_entity_poly.pdbx_seq_one_letter_code
_entity_poly.pdbx_strand_id
1 'polypeptide(L)'
;MKKLFLILFSILLCIGAEAKPKKKASLIAELPQMEVQKVTTVYNAPKREFRGVWMHTIYNSVYPTLSSDEWKEYIRKQLDEYQKLGINVVIFQVRPEADAFYESEYEPWSRFLTGEQGKRPEPFFDPLHFMTEECHKRCMELHAWVNPYRANANKTKNRLVWYHIYYEKRYMFFSYGNQLMFNPGVPDSREHIVKVISDIVNRYDIDGIHMDDYFYPYPIQGLKIPDNETFKKYGLNKGYELGEIDRWRRDNVNTLVKTLSDTIKSIKPNVKFGVSPFGIYRNKAQSEIGSDTKGLSCYDNLYADILLWANNGWLDYVIPQLYWELGHPAADYTTLFHWWKDAKPEQTQMFIGQDVGRSLNQVGKKINLTREAEQIGGNCFWSGDMLLEN
;
A
#
# COMPACT_ATOMS: atom_id res chain seq x y z
N MET A 1 -8.00 57.24 30.06
CA MET A 1 -8.23 58.58 29.51
C MET A 1 -8.93 58.45 28.16
N LYS A 2 -10.10 59.04 28.12
CA LYS A 2 -11.06 59.12 27.00
C LYS A 2 -10.47 59.81 25.77
N LYS A 3 -10.87 59.41 24.56
CA LYS A 3 -11.37 60.34 23.55
C LYS A 3 -12.19 59.62 22.47
N LEU A 4 -13.43 59.95 22.52
CA LEU A 4 -14.54 59.77 21.60
C LEU A 4 -14.36 60.72 20.42
N PHE A 5 -14.65 60.29 19.17
CA PHE A 5 -14.92 61.23 18.07
C PHE A 5 -16.18 60.79 17.32
N LEU A 6 -17.20 61.64 17.51
CA LEU A 6 -18.43 61.71 16.72
C LEU A 6 -18.12 62.47 15.41
N ILE A 7 -18.68 62.04 14.28
CA ILE A 7 -18.85 62.88 13.09
C ILE A 7 -20.28 62.78 12.59
N LEU A 8 -20.86 63.99 12.45
CA LEU A 8 -22.23 64.31 12.16
C LEU A 8 -22.71 63.86 10.78
N PHE A 9 -24.01 63.59 10.74
CA PHE A 9 -24.90 63.55 9.59
C PHE A 9 -25.20 64.95 9.07
N SER A 10 -25.10 65.15 7.75
CA SER A 10 -25.66 66.35 7.08
C SER A 10 -26.66 65.91 6.01
N ILE A 11 -27.91 66.15 6.29
CA ILE A 11 -29.04 66.03 5.36
C ILE A 11 -29.09 67.30 4.51
N LEU A 12 -29.13 67.14 3.19
CA LEU A 12 -29.49 68.21 2.28
C LEU A 12 -30.73 67.77 1.49
N LEU A 13 -31.85 68.37 1.82
CA LEU A 13 -33.08 68.37 0.99
C LEU A 13 -32.88 69.33 -0.18
N CYS A 14 -33.17 68.88 -1.41
CA CYS A 14 -33.49 69.73 -2.52
C CYS A 14 -34.83 69.30 -3.14
N ILE A 15 -35.72 70.33 -3.20
CA ILE A 15 -37.11 70.30 -3.63
C ILE A 15 -37.18 70.30 -5.16
N GLY A 16 -38.00 69.47 -5.68
CA GLY A 16 -38.86 69.43 -6.85
C GLY A 16 -38.60 70.25 -8.13
N ALA A 17 -38.71 69.53 -9.25
CA ALA A 17 -39.37 69.97 -10.45
C ALA A 17 -39.83 68.78 -11.27
N GLU A 18 -41.14 68.62 -11.44
CA GLU A 18 -41.73 67.64 -12.34
C GLU A 18 -41.45 67.98 -13.80
N ALA A 19 -40.78 67.09 -14.52
CA ALA A 19 -40.73 67.12 -15.98
C ALA A 19 -41.37 65.87 -16.54
N LYS A 20 -42.44 65.98 -17.30
CA LYS A 20 -43.16 64.95 -18.01
C LYS A 20 -42.20 64.16 -18.94
N PRO A 21 -42.21 62.86 -18.94
CA PRO A 21 -41.34 62.06 -19.84
C PRO A 21 -41.93 62.03 -21.26
N LYS A 22 -41.14 62.48 -22.22
CA LYS A 22 -41.39 62.27 -23.67
C LYS A 22 -41.17 60.72 -23.91
N LYS A 23 -42.22 60.09 -24.50
CA LYS A 23 -42.14 58.73 -25.00
C LYS A 23 -41.01 58.60 -26.04
N LYS A 24 -39.87 57.98 -25.70
CA LYS A 24 -38.94 57.43 -26.67
C LYS A 24 -39.44 56.04 -27.05
N ALA A 25 -39.86 55.88 -28.33
CA ALA A 25 -40.12 54.57 -28.91
C ALA A 25 -38.79 53.75 -28.84
N SER A 26 -38.81 52.64 -28.10
CA SER A 26 -37.71 51.71 -28.11
C SER A 26 -37.85 50.83 -29.34
N LEU A 27 -37.01 51.03 -30.33
CA LEU A 27 -36.73 50.02 -31.36
C LEU A 27 -35.72 49.07 -30.73
N ILE A 28 -36.18 48.18 -29.87
CA ILE A 28 -35.41 46.97 -29.51
C ILE A 28 -35.95 45.89 -30.48
N ALA A 29 -35.18 45.65 -31.54
CA ALA A 29 -35.39 44.48 -32.37
C ALA A 29 -35.26 43.24 -31.43
N GLU A 30 -36.29 42.43 -31.34
CA GLU A 30 -36.24 41.12 -30.71
C GLU A 30 -35.21 40.31 -31.46
N LEU A 31 -34.03 40.13 -30.84
CA LEU A 31 -33.05 39.16 -31.27
C LEU A 31 -33.71 37.76 -31.09
N PRO A 32 -33.67 36.90 -32.11
CA PRO A 32 -34.17 35.56 -31.95
C PRO A 32 -33.47 34.89 -30.78
N GLN A 33 -34.22 34.38 -29.82
CA GLN A 33 -33.70 33.56 -28.74
C GLN A 33 -33.00 32.34 -29.38
N MET A 34 -31.68 32.40 -29.47
CA MET A 34 -30.90 31.18 -29.77
C MET A 34 -31.09 30.24 -28.62
N GLU A 35 -31.80 29.12 -28.82
CA GLU A 35 -31.76 27.98 -27.93
C GLU A 35 -30.30 27.52 -27.85
N VAL A 36 -29.68 27.79 -26.74
CA VAL A 36 -28.39 27.20 -26.38
C VAL A 36 -28.65 25.74 -26.12
N GLN A 37 -28.54 24.91 -27.17
CA GLN A 37 -28.42 23.49 -26.95
C GLN A 37 -27.23 23.23 -26.04
N LYS A 38 -27.49 22.87 -24.78
CA LYS A 38 -26.47 22.30 -23.92
C LYS A 38 -25.95 21.03 -24.57
N VAL A 39 -24.91 21.16 -25.38
CA VAL A 39 -24.10 20.01 -25.79
C VAL A 39 -23.37 19.56 -24.54
N THR A 40 -23.95 18.64 -23.79
CA THR A 40 -23.26 17.84 -22.80
C THR A 40 -22.31 16.93 -23.58
N THR A 41 -21.17 17.45 -23.98
CA THR A 41 -20.04 16.60 -24.29
C THR A 41 -19.67 15.91 -22.98
N VAL A 42 -20.09 14.66 -22.81
CA VAL A 42 -19.53 13.77 -21.80
C VAL A 42 -18.07 13.59 -22.22
N TYR A 43 -17.20 14.44 -21.65
CA TYR A 43 -15.76 14.27 -21.81
C TYR A 43 -15.39 13.04 -20.96
N ASN A 44 -15.39 11.86 -21.57
CA ASN A 44 -14.80 10.67 -20.99
C ASN A 44 -13.30 10.88 -20.98
N ALA A 45 -12.80 11.53 -19.94
CA ALA A 45 -11.37 11.55 -19.67
C ALA A 45 -10.86 10.11 -19.64
N PRO A 46 -9.77 9.78 -20.32
CA PRO A 46 -9.21 8.44 -20.24
C PRO A 46 -8.98 8.07 -18.79
N LYS A 47 -9.46 6.90 -18.39
CA LYS A 47 -9.29 6.39 -17.02
C LYS A 47 -7.79 6.36 -16.71
N ARG A 48 -7.37 7.04 -15.64
CA ARG A 48 -6.01 6.92 -15.12
C ARG A 48 -5.91 5.53 -14.50
N GLU A 49 -5.18 4.64 -15.14
CA GLU A 49 -5.07 3.24 -14.74
C GLU A 49 -3.77 3.01 -14.01
N PHE A 50 -3.85 2.44 -12.81
CA PHE A 50 -2.71 1.88 -12.10
C PHE A 50 -2.31 0.57 -12.79
N ARG A 51 -1.09 0.49 -13.27
CA ARG A 51 -0.49 -0.70 -13.88
C ARG A 51 0.80 -1.00 -13.14
N GLY A 52 0.64 -1.69 -12.00
CA GLY A 52 1.75 -2.00 -11.11
C GLY A 52 2.35 -3.37 -11.37
N VAL A 53 3.58 -3.55 -10.90
CA VAL A 53 4.27 -4.84 -10.88
C VAL A 53 5.02 -5.01 -9.57
N TRP A 54 4.95 -6.21 -8.97
CA TRP A 54 5.78 -6.56 -7.82
C TRP A 54 7.10 -7.17 -8.25
N MET A 55 8.20 -6.54 -7.84
CA MET A 55 9.57 -7.05 -7.95
C MET A 55 10.02 -7.56 -6.57
N HIS A 56 9.90 -8.88 -6.36
CA HIS A 56 10.36 -9.51 -5.13
C HIS A 56 11.88 -9.70 -5.11
N THR A 57 12.47 -9.63 -3.94
CA THR A 57 13.90 -9.88 -3.74
C THR A 57 14.15 -11.12 -2.91
N ILE A 58 13.21 -11.48 -2.03
CA ILE A 58 13.30 -12.72 -1.26
C ILE A 58 13.34 -13.93 -2.19
N TYR A 59 14.26 -14.85 -1.91
CA TYR A 59 14.49 -16.04 -2.74
C TYR A 59 14.90 -15.78 -4.20
N ASN A 60 15.20 -14.53 -4.57
CA ASN A 60 15.78 -14.26 -5.87
C ASN A 60 17.16 -14.91 -5.97
N SER A 61 17.31 -15.82 -6.91
CA SER A 61 18.56 -16.60 -7.10
C SER A 61 19.53 -15.93 -8.07
N VAL A 62 19.08 -14.93 -8.79
CA VAL A 62 19.89 -14.23 -9.81
C VAL A 62 20.73 -13.12 -9.18
N TYR A 63 20.11 -12.27 -8.37
CA TYR A 63 20.78 -11.08 -7.80
C TYR A 63 22.11 -11.40 -7.10
N PRO A 64 22.19 -12.43 -6.23
CA PRO A 64 23.46 -12.76 -5.55
C PRO A 64 24.60 -13.22 -6.46
N THR A 65 24.30 -13.55 -7.72
CA THR A 65 25.31 -14.01 -8.69
C THR A 65 25.90 -12.88 -9.53
N LEU A 66 25.33 -11.69 -9.45
CA LEU A 66 25.69 -10.54 -10.26
C LEU A 66 26.67 -9.62 -9.51
N SER A 67 27.64 -9.07 -10.22
CA SER A 67 28.37 -7.89 -9.76
C SER A 67 27.45 -6.66 -9.71
N SER A 68 27.88 -5.59 -9.05
CA SER A 68 27.09 -4.35 -8.96
C SER A 68 26.71 -3.78 -10.32
N ASP A 69 27.62 -3.83 -11.30
CA ASP A 69 27.33 -3.27 -12.64
C ASP A 69 26.44 -4.20 -13.46
N GLU A 70 26.61 -5.51 -13.36
CA GLU A 70 25.72 -6.49 -13.97
C GLU A 70 24.31 -6.40 -13.38
N TRP A 71 24.18 -6.20 -12.06
CA TRP A 71 22.90 -6.02 -11.39
C TRP A 71 22.18 -4.77 -11.92
N LYS A 72 22.88 -3.63 -12.03
CA LYS A 72 22.32 -2.40 -12.58
C LYS A 72 21.85 -2.57 -14.02
N GLU A 73 22.63 -3.25 -14.84
CA GLU A 73 22.27 -3.51 -16.23
C GLU A 73 21.08 -4.48 -16.35
N TYR A 74 21.05 -5.51 -15.52
CA TYR A 74 19.93 -6.45 -15.42
C TYR A 74 18.63 -5.73 -15.07
N ILE A 75 18.68 -4.84 -14.07
CA ILE A 75 17.52 -4.05 -13.65
C ILE A 75 17.05 -3.08 -14.73
N ARG A 76 17.98 -2.38 -15.42
CA ARG A 76 17.61 -1.49 -16.52
C ARG A 76 16.85 -2.23 -17.61
N LYS A 77 17.31 -3.41 -17.98
CA LYS A 77 16.62 -4.25 -18.98
C LYS A 77 15.20 -4.64 -18.52
N GLN A 78 15.04 -5.06 -17.27
CA GLN A 78 13.70 -5.36 -16.74
C GLN A 78 12.79 -4.13 -16.77
N LEU A 79 13.27 -2.98 -16.33
CA LEU A 79 12.49 -1.74 -16.33
C LEU A 79 12.14 -1.26 -17.75
N ASP A 80 13.03 -1.44 -18.74
CA ASP A 80 12.75 -1.14 -20.13
C ASP A 80 11.61 -2.01 -20.69
N GLU A 81 11.61 -3.30 -20.35
CA GLU A 81 10.51 -4.21 -20.73
C GLU A 81 9.20 -3.84 -20.04
N TYR A 82 9.22 -3.52 -18.73
CA TYR A 82 8.03 -3.04 -18.03
C TYR A 82 7.48 -1.76 -18.66
N GLN A 83 8.35 -0.83 -19.08
CA GLN A 83 7.93 0.38 -19.77
C GLN A 83 7.23 0.06 -21.10
N LYS A 84 7.74 -0.88 -21.89
CA LYS A 84 7.11 -1.35 -23.15
C LYS A 84 5.74 -1.97 -22.91
N LEU A 85 5.57 -2.69 -21.80
CA LEU A 85 4.28 -3.27 -21.36
C LEU A 85 3.32 -2.21 -20.78
N GLY A 86 3.76 -0.95 -20.65
CA GLY A 86 2.96 0.15 -20.13
C GLY A 86 2.82 0.15 -18.61
N ILE A 87 3.67 -0.56 -17.88
CA ILE A 87 3.75 -0.48 -16.41
C ILE A 87 4.11 0.95 -16.00
N ASN A 88 3.46 1.47 -14.97
CA ASN A 88 3.69 2.82 -14.46
C ASN A 88 3.98 2.86 -12.96
N VAL A 89 3.95 1.72 -12.27
CA VAL A 89 4.33 1.61 -10.86
C VAL A 89 5.15 0.34 -10.64
N VAL A 90 6.31 0.47 -10.02
CA VAL A 90 7.15 -0.66 -9.59
C VAL A 90 7.09 -0.76 -8.06
N ILE A 91 6.63 -1.88 -7.55
CA ILE A 91 6.62 -2.20 -6.11
C ILE A 91 7.82 -3.10 -5.84
N PHE A 92 8.93 -2.49 -5.43
CA PHE A 92 10.22 -3.15 -5.24
C PHE A 92 10.45 -3.55 -3.79
N GLN A 93 10.71 -4.83 -3.53
CA GLN A 93 10.93 -5.35 -2.19
C GLN A 93 12.30 -4.94 -1.65
N VAL A 94 12.32 -3.90 -0.81
CA VAL A 94 13.54 -3.33 -0.23
C VAL A 94 13.91 -3.91 1.13
N ARG A 95 12.93 -4.55 1.80
CA ARG A 95 13.11 -5.20 3.10
C ARG A 95 12.40 -6.56 3.12
N PRO A 96 13.05 -7.61 2.59
CA PRO A 96 12.46 -8.96 2.49
C PRO A 96 12.40 -9.68 3.85
N GLU A 97 13.39 -9.45 4.71
CA GLU A 97 13.52 -9.93 6.09
C GLU A 97 13.84 -8.71 6.97
N ALA A 98 14.39 -8.87 8.15
CA ALA A 98 14.97 -7.74 8.89
C ALA A 98 16.37 -7.42 8.34
N ASP A 99 16.42 -7.10 7.07
CA ASP A 99 17.62 -6.75 6.28
C ASP A 99 17.22 -5.85 5.10
N ALA A 100 18.18 -5.20 4.44
CA ALA A 100 17.93 -4.09 3.55
C ALA A 100 18.58 -4.24 2.17
N PHE A 101 17.87 -3.75 1.12
CA PHE A 101 18.39 -3.46 -0.22
C PHE A 101 18.74 -1.98 -0.38
N TYR A 102 19.21 -1.37 0.70
CA TYR A 102 19.68 0.02 0.76
C TYR A 102 20.66 0.16 1.93
N GLU A 103 21.40 1.25 1.96
CA GLU A 103 22.31 1.54 3.10
C GLU A 103 21.47 1.93 4.33
N SER A 104 21.22 0.95 5.21
CA SER A 104 20.43 1.13 6.43
C SER A 104 21.31 1.32 7.65
N GLU A 105 20.92 2.26 8.54
CA GLU A 105 21.53 2.41 9.86
C GLU A 105 21.00 1.40 10.89
N TYR A 106 19.86 0.75 10.59
CA TYR A 106 19.12 -0.09 11.54
C TYR A 106 19.24 -1.58 11.27
N GLU A 107 19.47 -1.97 10.02
CA GLU A 107 19.40 -3.37 9.59
C GLU A 107 20.53 -3.71 8.63
N PRO A 108 21.02 -4.97 8.63
CA PRO A 108 22.13 -5.38 7.76
C PRO A 108 21.74 -5.40 6.30
N TRP A 109 22.73 -5.37 5.41
CA TRP A 109 22.53 -5.68 3.99
C TRP A 109 21.89 -7.05 3.79
N SER A 110 20.95 -7.16 2.86
CA SER A 110 20.25 -8.41 2.60
C SER A 110 21.14 -9.43 1.90
N ARG A 111 21.01 -10.68 2.34
CA ARG A 111 21.64 -11.83 1.68
C ARG A 111 21.16 -12.05 0.26
N PHE A 112 19.95 -11.63 -0.05
CA PHE A 112 19.38 -11.77 -1.38
C PHE A 112 19.94 -10.77 -2.39
N LEU A 113 20.74 -9.81 -1.95
CA LEU A 113 21.49 -8.91 -2.82
C LEU A 113 22.88 -9.49 -3.17
N THR A 114 23.62 -9.99 -2.17
CA THR A 114 25.04 -10.31 -2.29
C THR A 114 25.39 -11.76 -1.94
N GLY A 115 24.38 -12.57 -1.60
CA GLY A 115 24.57 -13.96 -1.14
C GLY A 115 24.85 -14.10 0.36
N GLU A 116 25.26 -13.02 1.04
CA GLU A 116 25.62 -13.05 2.46
C GLU A 116 25.00 -11.85 3.20
N GLN A 117 24.29 -12.10 4.32
CA GLN A 117 23.71 -11.03 5.11
C GLN A 117 24.81 -10.16 5.76
N GLY A 118 24.67 -8.85 5.62
CA GLY A 118 25.64 -7.89 6.15
C GLY A 118 26.76 -7.50 5.17
N LYS A 119 26.89 -8.22 4.05
CA LYS A 119 27.85 -7.89 3.00
C LYS A 119 27.25 -6.84 2.07
N ARG A 120 27.90 -5.66 1.99
CA ARG A 120 27.51 -4.62 1.03
C ARG A 120 27.88 -4.99 -0.40
N PRO A 121 27.18 -4.44 -1.41
CA PRO A 121 27.56 -4.64 -2.81
C PRO A 121 28.93 -4.00 -3.12
N GLU A 122 29.70 -4.64 -4.00
CA GLU A 122 31.01 -4.18 -4.48
C GLU A 122 31.08 -4.23 -6.02
N PRO A 123 31.46 -3.13 -6.69
CA PRO A 123 31.64 -1.77 -6.18
C PRO A 123 30.38 -1.25 -5.48
N PHE A 124 30.56 -0.39 -4.46
CA PHE A 124 29.44 0.14 -3.69
C PHE A 124 28.44 0.90 -4.57
N PHE A 125 27.15 0.61 -4.36
CA PHE A 125 26.01 1.41 -4.81
C PHE A 125 24.85 1.17 -3.86
N ASP A 126 23.89 2.09 -3.84
CA ASP A 126 22.64 1.92 -3.09
C ASP A 126 21.52 1.46 -4.03
N PRO A 127 21.04 0.21 -3.90
CA PRO A 127 20.01 -0.33 -4.79
C PRO A 127 18.69 0.45 -4.77
N LEU A 128 18.23 0.95 -3.62
CA LEU A 128 16.98 1.70 -3.54
C LEU A 128 17.10 3.06 -4.23
N HIS A 129 18.20 3.75 -4.02
CA HIS A 129 18.48 5.01 -4.71
C HIS A 129 18.52 4.80 -6.23
N PHE A 130 19.27 3.78 -6.68
CA PHE A 130 19.37 3.42 -8.09
C PHE A 130 18.00 3.09 -8.71
N MET A 131 17.20 2.26 -8.03
CA MET A 131 15.86 1.88 -8.49
C MET A 131 14.93 3.08 -8.63
N THR A 132 14.97 4.01 -7.64
CA THR A 132 14.16 5.23 -7.67
C THR A 132 14.51 6.08 -8.90
N GLU A 133 15.79 6.34 -9.12
CA GLU A 133 16.24 7.11 -10.30
C GLU A 133 15.85 6.45 -11.62
N GLU A 134 16.09 5.13 -11.75
CA GLU A 134 15.80 4.40 -13.00
C GLU A 134 14.28 4.29 -13.28
N CYS A 135 13.45 4.19 -12.24
CA CYS A 135 11.99 4.25 -12.40
C CYS A 135 11.55 5.64 -12.83
N HIS A 136 12.01 6.70 -12.17
CA HIS A 136 11.64 8.08 -12.50
C HIS A 136 12.07 8.48 -13.90
N LYS A 137 13.26 8.07 -14.38
CA LYS A 137 13.71 8.26 -15.79
C LYS A 137 12.73 7.68 -16.82
N ARG A 138 11.95 6.66 -16.42
CA ARG A 138 10.94 5.99 -17.26
C ARG A 138 9.51 6.42 -16.98
N CYS A 139 9.32 7.48 -16.20
CA CYS A 139 8.01 7.96 -15.75
C CYS A 139 7.20 6.89 -14.98
N MET A 140 7.87 6.06 -14.20
CA MET A 140 7.29 5.07 -13.30
C MET A 140 7.43 5.54 -11.84
N GLU A 141 6.40 5.32 -11.03
CA GLU A 141 6.51 5.45 -9.57
C GLU A 141 7.29 4.27 -8.99
N LEU A 142 8.08 4.51 -7.94
CA LEU A 142 8.69 3.48 -7.12
C LEU A 142 8.06 3.43 -5.75
N HIS A 143 7.45 2.29 -5.42
CA HIS A 143 6.95 2.00 -4.08
C HIS A 143 7.90 1.02 -3.38
N ALA A 144 8.46 1.45 -2.24
CA ALA A 144 9.34 0.62 -1.43
C ALA A 144 8.52 -0.43 -0.66
N TRP A 145 8.64 -1.70 -1.04
CA TRP A 145 7.94 -2.80 -0.39
C TRP A 145 8.73 -3.33 0.81
N VAL A 146 8.09 -3.28 1.96
CA VAL A 146 8.61 -3.71 3.25
C VAL A 146 7.75 -4.87 3.78
N ASN A 147 8.37 -6.03 4.06
CA ASN A 147 7.72 -7.01 4.92
C ASN A 147 7.95 -6.58 6.38
N PRO A 148 6.89 -6.26 7.16
CA PRO A 148 7.11 -5.62 8.45
C PRO A 148 7.68 -6.54 9.53
N TYR A 149 7.28 -7.81 9.57
CA TYR A 149 7.54 -8.66 10.74
C TYR A 149 8.48 -9.84 10.50
N ARG A 150 8.73 -10.22 9.25
CA ARG A 150 9.66 -11.32 8.97
C ARG A 150 11.10 -10.92 9.26
N ALA A 151 11.79 -11.69 10.09
CA ALA A 151 13.18 -11.47 10.42
C ALA A 151 14.11 -12.53 9.80
N ASN A 152 13.60 -13.74 9.57
CA ASN A 152 14.30 -14.80 8.83
C ASN A 152 13.26 -15.80 8.31
N ALA A 153 13.20 -15.96 7.01
CA ALA A 153 12.25 -16.86 6.37
C ALA A 153 12.61 -18.36 6.55
N ASN A 154 13.89 -18.67 6.78
CA ASN A 154 14.35 -20.03 7.02
C ASN A 154 15.58 -20.07 7.93
N LYS A 155 15.35 -20.09 9.24
CA LYS A 155 16.40 -20.09 10.27
C LYS A 155 17.27 -21.35 10.28
N THR A 156 16.85 -22.43 9.63
CA THR A 156 17.65 -23.66 9.53
C THR A 156 18.70 -23.57 8.42
N LYS A 157 18.42 -22.82 7.37
CA LYS A 157 19.34 -22.61 6.24
C LYS A 157 20.11 -21.30 6.33
N ASN A 158 19.50 -20.26 6.91
CA ASN A 158 20.02 -18.90 6.92
C ASN A 158 20.47 -18.52 8.33
N ARG A 159 21.74 -18.14 8.48
CA ARG A 159 22.25 -17.56 9.72
C ARG A 159 22.11 -16.04 9.68
N LEU A 160 21.79 -15.43 10.82
CA LEU A 160 21.81 -14.00 10.98
C LEU A 160 23.25 -13.53 11.23
N VAL A 161 23.62 -12.39 10.67
CA VAL A 161 24.90 -11.74 10.97
C VAL A 161 24.96 -11.35 12.45
N TRP A 162 26.14 -11.38 13.05
CA TRP A 162 26.32 -11.25 14.50
C TRP A 162 25.79 -9.94 15.11
N TYR A 163 25.72 -8.87 14.35
CA TYR A 163 25.19 -7.56 14.79
C TYR A 163 23.71 -7.37 14.46
N HIS A 164 23.01 -8.40 13.97
CA HIS A 164 21.57 -8.32 13.76
C HIS A 164 20.83 -8.05 15.07
N ILE A 165 19.84 -7.16 15.07
CA ILE A 165 19.06 -6.74 16.25
C ILE A 165 18.51 -7.91 17.07
N TYR A 166 18.30 -9.07 16.48
CA TYR A 166 17.90 -10.29 17.17
C TYR A 166 18.83 -10.66 18.33
N TYR A 167 20.15 -10.47 18.18
CA TYR A 167 21.09 -10.85 19.25
C TYR A 167 21.08 -9.89 20.43
N GLU A 168 20.75 -8.63 20.19
CA GLU A 168 20.60 -7.60 21.22
C GLU A 168 19.24 -7.67 21.92
N LYS A 169 18.13 -7.86 21.14
CA LYS A 169 16.74 -7.74 21.61
C LYS A 169 15.89 -8.96 21.30
N ARG A 170 16.35 -10.14 21.76
CA ARG A 170 15.67 -11.42 21.50
C ARG A 170 14.20 -11.45 21.92
N TYR A 171 13.81 -10.70 22.95
CA TYR A 171 12.43 -10.62 23.44
C TYR A 171 11.43 -10.01 22.44
N MET A 172 11.93 -9.32 21.41
CA MET A 172 11.14 -8.78 20.33
C MET A 172 10.71 -9.84 19.30
N PHE A 173 11.18 -11.07 19.43
CA PHE A 173 11.02 -12.08 18.40
C PHE A 173 10.39 -13.36 18.94
N PHE A 174 9.74 -14.09 18.03
CA PHE A 174 9.38 -15.48 18.25
C PHE A 174 9.72 -16.34 17.02
N SER A 175 9.90 -17.64 17.25
CA SER A 175 10.04 -18.64 16.19
C SER A 175 8.69 -19.28 15.89
N TYR A 176 8.34 -19.42 14.61
CA TYR A 176 7.15 -20.13 14.17
C TYR A 176 7.50 -21.04 12.99
N GLY A 177 7.44 -22.35 13.21
CA GLY A 177 8.05 -23.32 12.27
C GLY A 177 9.54 -23.00 12.04
N ASN A 178 9.92 -22.87 10.79
CA ASN A 178 11.28 -22.51 10.40
C ASN A 178 11.54 -21.00 10.33
N GLN A 179 10.53 -20.18 10.60
CA GLN A 179 10.65 -18.74 10.51
C GLN A 179 11.04 -18.10 11.85
N LEU A 180 11.75 -16.98 11.79
CA LEU A 180 11.90 -16.04 12.88
C LEU A 180 11.14 -14.76 12.52
N MET A 181 10.30 -14.28 13.42
CA MET A 181 9.47 -13.11 13.21
C MET A 181 9.58 -12.14 14.39
N PHE A 182 9.49 -10.86 14.11
CA PHE A 182 9.17 -9.90 15.16
C PHE A 182 7.80 -10.24 15.76
N ASN A 183 7.67 -10.07 17.04
CA ASN A 183 6.40 -10.25 17.75
C ASN A 183 5.59 -8.96 17.68
N PRO A 184 4.45 -8.91 16.95
CA PRO A 184 3.65 -7.70 16.83
C PRO A 184 3.10 -7.18 18.16
N GLY A 185 2.96 -8.09 19.15
CA GLY A 185 2.50 -7.76 20.49
C GLY A 185 3.51 -7.02 21.35
N VAL A 186 4.80 -7.01 20.99
CA VAL A 186 5.85 -6.28 21.70
C VAL A 186 5.92 -4.84 21.18
N PRO A 187 5.75 -3.81 22.02
CA PRO A 187 5.82 -2.41 21.60
C PRO A 187 7.12 -2.06 20.86
N ASP A 188 8.26 -2.48 21.39
CA ASP A 188 9.59 -2.20 20.81
C ASP A 188 9.75 -2.77 19.39
N SER A 189 9.06 -3.88 19.06
CA SER A 189 9.03 -4.43 17.69
C SER A 189 8.38 -3.44 16.72
N ARG A 190 7.26 -2.86 17.10
CA ARG A 190 6.55 -1.87 16.28
C ARG A 190 7.36 -0.57 16.15
N GLU A 191 7.95 -0.11 17.24
CA GLU A 191 8.82 1.08 17.24
C GLU A 191 10.03 0.90 16.30
N HIS A 192 10.66 -0.28 16.31
CA HIS A 192 11.76 -0.59 15.39
C HIS A 192 11.31 -0.49 13.93
N ILE A 193 10.16 -1.10 13.58
CA ILE A 193 9.62 -1.06 12.22
C ILE A 193 9.29 0.39 11.81
N VAL A 194 8.73 1.18 12.71
CA VAL A 194 8.46 2.61 12.46
C VAL A 194 9.76 3.37 12.19
N LYS A 195 10.83 3.12 12.96
CA LYS A 195 12.17 3.73 12.72
C LYS A 195 12.73 3.37 11.34
N VAL A 196 12.67 2.10 10.97
CA VAL A 196 13.15 1.62 9.66
C VAL A 196 12.39 2.29 8.51
N ILE A 197 11.05 2.34 8.58
CA ILE A 197 10.24 2.97 7.53
C ILE A 197 10.43 4.49 7.52
N SER A 198 10.54 5.13 8.68
CA SER A 198 10.86 6.56 8.77
C SER A 198 12.19 6.89 8.10
N ASP A 199 13.21 6.06 8.27
CA ASP A 199 14.52 6.23 7.64
C ASP A 199 14.38 6.18 6.10
N ILE A 200 13.67 5.18 5.57
CA ILE A 200 13.41 5.07 4.13
C ILE A 200 12.70 6.34 3.61
N VAL A 201 11.62 6.76 4.25
CA VAL A 201 10.82 7.91 3.81
C VAL A 201 11.63 9.21 3.87
N ASN A 202 12.45 9.41 4.91
CA ASN A 202 13.27 10.61 5.04
C ASN A 202 14.35 10.70 3.95
N ARG A 203 15.02 9.60 3.66
CA ARG A 203 16.26 9.61 2.86
C ARG A 203 16.07 9.40 1.38
N TYR A 204 15.01 8.70 0.97
CA TYR A 204 14.81 8.32 -0.42
C TYR A 204 13.63 9.06 -1.05
N ASP A 205 13.74 9.37 -2.34
CA ASP A 205 12.69 10.03 -3.14
C ASP A 205 11.69 9.00 -3.71
N ILE A 206 11.19 8.14 -2.82
CA ILE A 206 10.19 7.13 -3.16
C ILE A 206 8.79 7.75 -3.28
N ASP A 207 7.94 7.15 -4.11
CA ASP A 207 6.56 7.58 -4.30
C ASP A 207 5.58 6.91 -3.32
N GLY A 208 5.98 5.77 -2.75
CA GLY A 208 5.15 5.06 -1.79
C GLY A 208 5.90 4.08 -0.90
N ILE A 209 5.27 3.76 0.24
CA ILE A 209 5.58 2.59 1.08
C ILE A 209 4.49 1.56 0.84
N HIS A 210 4.89 0.32 0.66
CA HIS A 210 4.00 -0.81 0.44
C HIS A 210 4.29 -1.93 1.44
N MET A 211 3.25 -2.53 2.03
CA MET A 211 3.37 -3.75 2.82
C MET A 211 2.55 -4.88 2.19
N ASP A 212 3.06 -6.10 2.34
CA ASP A 212 2.36 -7.34 1.96
C ASP A 212 1.36 -7.80 3.04
N ASP A 213 0.97 -9.06 3.02
CA ASP A 213 -0.02 -9.66 3.91
C ASP A 213 0.59 -10.40 5.12
N TYR A 214 1.92 -10.37 5.29
CA TYR A 214 2.60 -11.09 6.37
C TYR A 214 2.65 -10.29 7.68
N PHE A 215 1.48 -9.99 8.27
CA PHE A 215 1.39 -9.33 9.58
C PHE A 215 1.61 -10.33 10.72
N TYR A 216 0.86 -11.42 10.74
CA TYR A 216 1.15 -12.62 11.51
C TYR A 216 1.50 -13.77 10.55
N PRO A 217 2.20 -14.82 11.03
CA PRO A 217 2.58 -15.93 10.15
C PRO A 217 1.36 -16.69 9.64
N TYR A 218 1.46 -17.21 8.42
CA TYR A 218 0.46 -18.13 7.90
C TYR A 218 0.32 -19.34 8.83
N PRO A 219 -0.90 -19.79 9.15
CA PRO A 219 -1.12 -20.90 10.05
C PRO A 219 -0.44 -22.20 9.59
N ILE A 220 0.30 -22.82 10.47
CA ILE A 220 0.86 -24.16 10.28
C ILE A 220 0.02 -25.13 11.11
N GLN A 221 -0.48 -26.20 10.48
CA GLN A 221 -1.30 -27.18 11.15
C GLN A 221 -0.61 -27.72 12.42
N GLY A 222 -1.32 -27.69 13.54
CA GLY A 222 -0.82 -28.17 14.84
C GLY A 222 0.09 -27.19 15.58
N LEU A 223 0.49 -26.06 14.98
CA LEU A 223 1.28 -25.04 15.67
C LEU A 223 0.42 -23.85 16.12
N LYS A 224 0.65 -23.42 17.35
CA LYS A 224 0.08 -22.17 17.88
C LYS A 224 1.12 -21.05 17.81
N ILE A 225 0.68 -19.82 17.59
CA ILE A 225 1.55 -18.65 17.68
C ILE A 225 2.05 -18.53 19.12
N PRO A 226 3.38 -18.45 19.37
CA PRO A 226 3.93 -18.51 20.72
C PRO A 226 3.99 -17.13 21.39
N ASP A 227 2.87 -16.41 21.42
CA ASP A 227 2.75 -15.06 21.96
C ASP A 227 1.90 -14.95 23.24
N ASN A 228 1.51 -16.09 23.85
CA ASN A 228 0.68 -16.11 25.07
C ASN A 228 1.31 -15.32 26.23
N GLU A 229 2.62 -15.46 26.46
CA GLU A 229 3.30 -14.73 27.53
C GLU A 229 3.37 -13.23 27.21
N THR A 230 3.52 -12.89 25.93
CA THR A 230 3.44 -11.50 25.47
C THR A 230 2.04 -10.92 25.70
N PHE A 231 1.00 -11.71 25.39
CA PHE A 231 -0.39 -11.32 25.66
C PHE A 231 -0.64 -11.11 27.16
N LYS A 232 -0.19 -12.01 28.04
CA LYS A 232 -0.30 -11.82 29.49
C LYS A 232 0.38 -10.52 29.92
N LYS A 233 1.59 -10.28 29.44
CA LYS A 233 2.39 -9.09 29.80
C LYS A 233 1.79 -7.78 29.28
N TYR A 234 1.39 -7.74 28.02
CA TYR A 234 1.01 -6.48 27.36
C TYR A 234 -0.49 -6.37 27.06
N GLY A 235 -1.21 -7.49 26.92
CA GLY A 235 -2.65 -7.49 26.64
C GLY A 235 -3.46 -7.35 27.94
N LEU A 236 -3.30 -8.26 28.89
CA LEU A 236 -4.06 -8.21 30.15
C LEU A 236 -3.84 -6.88 30.90
N ASN A 237 -2.62 -6.35 30.90
CA ASN A 237 -2.30 -5.05 31.51
C ASN A 237 -2.97 -3.85 30.80
N LYS A 238 -3.49 -4.04 29.58
CA LYS A 238 -4.28 -3.05 28.84
C LYS A 238 -5.78 -3.28 28.93
N GLY A 239 -6.23 -4.25 29.73
CA GLY A 239 -7.63 -4.52 29.99
C GLY A 239 -8.28 -5.52 29.02
N TYR A 240 -7.52 -6.26 28.21
CA TYR A 240 -8.05 -7.40 27.46
C TYR A 240 -8.32 -8.59 28.40
N GLU A 241 -9.36 -9.36 28.13
CA GLU A 241 -9.65 -10.59 28.83
C GLU A 241 -8.89 -11.79 28.22
N LEU A 242 -8.76 -12.89 28.96
CA LEU A 242 -8.01 -14.08 28.51
C LEU A 242 -8.50 -14.65 27.17
N GLY A 243 -9.79 -14.54 26.85
CA GLY A 243 -10.40 -14.98 25.59
C GLY A 243 -10.19 -14.02 24.41
N GLU A 244 -9.63 -12.83 24.63
CA GLU A 244 -9.54 -11.77 23.62
C GLU A 244 -8.16 -11.69 22.90
N ILE A 245 -7.35 -12.74 22.94
CA ILE A 245 -6.02 -12.74 22.32
C ILE A 245 -6.07 -12.40 20.83
N ASP A 246 -7.06 -12.85 20.09
CA ASP A 246 -7.18 -12.57 18.65
C ASP A 246 -7.56 -11.12 18.38
N ARG A 247 -8.37 -10.51 19.25
CA ARG A 247 -8.65 -9.07 19.21
C ARG A 247 -7.38 -8.28 19.50
N TRP A 248 -6.65 -8.64 20.55
CA TRP A 248 -5.37 -8.00 20.89
C TRP A 248 -4.33 -8.10 19.76
N ARG A 249 -4.24 -9.24 19.06
CA ARG A 249 -3.36 -9.40 17.90
C ARG A 249 -3.71 -8.40 16.80
N ARG A 250 -4.99 -8.29 16.44
CA ARG A 250 -5.46 -7.31 15.45
C ARG A 250 -5.15 -5.89 15.88
N ASP A 251 -5.42 -5.54 17.13
CA ASP A 251 -5.19 -4.19 17.65
C ASP A 251 -3.70 -3.80 17.67
N ASN A 252 -2.78 -4.77 17.81
CA ASN A 252 -1.34 -4.52 17.66
C ASN A 252 -0.96 -4.21 16.20
N VAL A 253 -1.55 -4.91 15.24
CA VAL A 253 -1.35 -4.63 13.81
C VAL A 253 -1.99 -3.30 13.43
N ASN A 254 -3.23 -3.04 13.89
CA ASN A 254 -3.92 -1.76 13.71
C ASN A 254 -3.08 -0.59 14.24
N THR A 255 -2.46 -0.77 15.42
CA THR A 255 -1.58 0.24 16.03
C THR A 255 -0.38 0.53 15.14
N LEU A 256 0.29 -0.50 14.58
CA LEU A 256 1.40 -0.30 13.66
C LEU A 256 0.97 0.46 12.41
N VAL A 257 -0.11 0.02 11.76
CA VAL A 257 -0.59 0.61 10.50
C VAL A 257 -0.97 2.08 10.70
N LYS A 258 -1.71 2.38 11.79
CA LYS A 258 -2.06 3.77 12.12
C LYS A 258 -0.81 4.62 12.38
N THR A 259 0.12 4.12 13.20
CA THR A 259 1.36 4.85 13.52
C THR A 259 2.18 5.11 12.25
N LEU A 260 2.28 4.14 11.34
CA LEU A 260 2.98 4.31 10.07
C LEU A 260 2.27 5.33 9.17
N SER A 261 0.94 5.28 9.07
CA SER A 261 0.17 6.27 8.32
C SER A 261 0.48 7.69 8.80
N ASP A 262 0.34 7.94 10.11
CA ASP A 262 0.61 9.24 10.73
C ASP A 262 2.07 9.66 10.49
N THR A 263 3.03 8.74 10.66
CA THR A 263 4.46 9.01 10.53
C THR A 263 4.86 9.34 9.09
N ILE A 264 4.44 8.52 8.12
CA ILE A 264 4.74 8.74 6.70
C ILE A 264 4.20 10.12 6.27
N LYS A 265 2.95 10.40 6.60
CA LYS A 265 2.31 11.68 6.23
C LYS A 265 2.92 12.88 6.93
N SER A 266 3.44 12.72 8.13
CA SER A 266 4.15 13.80 8.84
C SER A 266 5.53 14.11 8.23
N ILE A 267 6.21 13.11 7.66
CA ILE A 267 7.54 13.26 7.03
C ILE A 267 7.38 13.78 5.59
N LYS A 268 6.63 13.06 4.75
CA LYS A 268 6.37 13.40 3.35
C LYS A 268 4.89 13.15 2.99
N PRO A 269 4.02 14.16 3.03
CA PRO A 269 2.58 13.99 2.81
C PRO A 269 2.19 13.39 1.46
N ASN A 270 3.04 13.54 0.45
CA ASN A 270 2.83 13.01 -0.90
C ASN A 270 3.23 11.53 -1.07
N VAL A 271 4.02 10.96 -0.15
CA VAL A 271 4.37 9.54 -0.19
C VAL A 271 3.13 8.72 0.13
N LYS A 272 2.77 7.81 -0.77
CA LYS A 272 1.62 6.93 -0.63
C LYS A 272 1.92 5.81 0.36
N PHE A 273 0.90 5.38 1.11
CA PHE A 273 0.99 4.19 1.94
C PHE A 273 -0.06 3.18 1.52
N GLY A 274 0.37 1.99 1.11
CA GLY A 274 -0.50 0.94 0.63
C GLY A 274 -0.20 -0.44 1.19
N VAL A 275 -1.20 -1.32 1.09
CA VAL A 275 -1.10 -2.71 1.54
C VAL A 275 -1.68 -3.64 0.47
N SER A 276 -1.02 -4.79 0.24
CA SER A 276 -1.58 -5.89 -0.54
C SER A 276 -2.01 -7.03 0.40
N PRO A 277 -3.27 -7.01 0.88
CA PRO A 277 -3.78 -8.04 1.77
C PRO A 277 -4.01 -9.37 1.03
N PHE A 278 -4.08 -10.46 1.79
CA PHE A 278 -4.60 -11.72 1.29
C PHE A 278 -6.00 -11.53 0.67
N GLY A 279 -6.29 -12.20 -0.43
CA GLY A 279 -7.48 -11.92 -1.25
C GLY A 279 -8.83 -12.18 -0.57
N ILE A 280 -8.90 -13.02 0.47
CA ILE A 280 -10.10 -13.24 1.28
C ILE A 280 -10.01 -12.39 2.55
N TYR A 281 -10.91 -11.41 2.72
CA TYR A 281 -11.00 -10.66 3.97
C TYR A 281 -11.53 -11.52 5.11
N ARG A 282 -12.74 -12.06 4.94
CA ARG A 282 -13.41 -13.05 5.81
C ARG A 282 -14.28 -13.96 4.96
N ASN A 283 -14.51 -15.18 5.41
CA ASN A 283 -15.45 -16.08 4.77
C ASN A 283 -16.88 -15.84 5.33
N LYS A 284 -17.89 -16.00 4.48
CA LYS A 284 -19.30 -15.84 4.86
C LYS A 284 -19.73 -16.76 6.02
N ALA A 285 -19.13 -17.95 6.10
CA ALA A 285 -19.35 -18.87 7.21
C ALA A 285 -18.87 -18.34 8.58
N GLN A 286 -17.98 -17.35 8.60
CA GLN A 286 -17.40 -16.74 9.80
C GLN A 286 -18.01 -15.37 10.11
N SER A 287 -18.56 -14.68 9.11
CA SER A 287 -19.10 -13.34 9.25
C SER A 287 -20.08 -12.99 8.12
N GLU A 288 -21.19 -12.32 8.47
CA GLU A 288 -22.18 -11.86 7.48
C GLU A 288 -21.59 -10.93 6.42
N ILE A 289 -20.55 -10.15 6.77
CA ILE A 289 -19.82 -9.29 5.83
C ILE A 289 -18.77 -10.05 5.01
N GLY A 290 -18.59 -11.35 5.22
CA GLY A 290 -17.60 -12.17 4.51
C GLY A 290 -18.02 -12.49 3.07
N SER A 291 -17.02 -12.80 2.21
CA SER A 291 -17.25 -13.32 0.87
C SER A 291 -17.70 -14.79 0.89
N ASP A 292 -18.41 -15.23 -0.14
CA ASP A 292 -18.81 -16.64 -0.31
C ASP A 292 -17.61 -17.47 -0.77
N THR A 293 -16.68 -17.67 0.17
CA THR A 293 -15.41 -18.34 -0.02
C THR A 293 -15.10 -19.28 1.13
N LYS A 294 -14.09 -20.13 0.95
CA LYS A 294 -13.57 -21.07 1.97
C LYS A 294 -12.05 -21.02 1.94
N GLY A 295 -11.44 -20.76 3.08
CA GLY A 295 -9.98 -20.75 3.17
C GLY A 295 -9.45 -19.81 4.22
N LEU A 296 -8.15 -19.58 4.17
CA LEU A 296 -7.47 -18.60 5.00
C LEU A 296 -8.02 -17.19 4.69
N SER A 297 -8.15 -16.37 5.72
CA SER A 297 -8.60 -14.98 5.59
C SER A 297 -7.67 -14.02 6.31
N CYS A 298 -7.60 -12.77 5.83
CA CYS A 298 -6.71 -11.78 6.45
C CYS A 298 -7.16 -11.38 7.85
N TYR A 299 -8.46 -11.20 8.10
CA TYR A 299 -8.97 -10.78 9.42
C TYR A 299 -8.82 -11.86 10.49
N ASP A 300 -9.25 -13.10 10.18
CA ASP A 300 -9.33 -14.16 11.19
C ASP A 300 -8.03 -14.92 11.38
N ASN A 301 -7.17 -15.03 10.35
CA ASN A 301 -5.96 -15.85 10.39
C ASN A 301 -4.67 -15.04 10.41
N LEU A 302 -4.64 -13.88 9.72
CA LEU A 302 -3.46 -13.02 9.65
C LEU A 302 -3.59 -11.77 10.53
N TYR A 303 -4.73 -11.63 11.21
CA TYR A 303 -5.04 -10.54 12.15
C TYR A 303 -4.91 -9.14 11.52
N ALA A 304 -5.27 -9.02 10.24
CA ALA A 304 -5.22 -7.81 9.45
C ALA A 304 -6.64 -7.28 9.16
N ASP A 305 -6.99 -6.13 9.75
CA ASP A 305 -8.30 -5.49 9.60
C ASP A 305 -8.25 -4.41 8.52
N ILE A 306 -8.19 -4.85 7.26
CA ILE A 306 -8.03 -3.97 6.10
C ILE A 306 -9.17 -2.97 5.97
N LEU A 307 -10.41 -3.39 6.27
CA LEU A 307 -11.57 -2.50 6.17
C LEU A 307 -11.51 -1.38 7.22
N LEU A 308 -11.05 -1.69 8.43
CA LEU A 308 -10.82 -0.68 9.45
C LEU A 308 -9.80 0.37 8.96
N TRP A 309 -8.67 -0.08 8.41
CA TRP A 309 -7.61 0.83 7.98
C TRP A 309 -8.05 1.71 6.82
N ALA A 310 -8.73 1.12 5.86
CA ALA A 310 -9.21 1.81 4.68
C ALA A 310 -10.36 2.79 4.98
N ASN A 311 -11.32 2.41 5.86
CA ASN A 311 -12.42 3.28 6.27
C ASN A 311 -11.97 4.48 7.12
N ASN A 312 -10.84 4.35 7.83
CA ASN A 312 -10.26 5.45 8.60
C ASN A 312 -9.27 6.30 7.78
N GLY A 313 -9.06 6.00 6.49
CA GLY A 313 -8.12 6.74 5.65
C GLY A 313 -6.66 6.56 6.07
N TRP A 314 -6.31 5.44 6.73
CA TRP A 314 -4.91 5.15 7.09
C TRP A 314 -4.09 4.65 5.92
N LEU A 315 -4.76 4.22 4.84
CA LEU A 315 -4.14 3.76 3.60
C LEU A 315 -4.57 4.64 2.42
N ASP A 316 -3.63 4.98 1.55
CA ASP A 316 -3.92 5.62 0.28
C ASP A 316 -4.47 4.63 -0.74
N TYR A 317 -4.01 3.36 -0.68
CA TYR A 317 -4.49 2.31 -1.56
C TYR A 317 -4.41 0.92 -0.94
N VAL A 318 -5.23 0.01 -1.47
CA VAL A 318 -5.17 -1.44 -1.19
C VAL A 318 -5.13 -2.23 -2.49
N ILE A 319 -4.39 -3.35 -2.48
CA ILE A 319 -4.24 -4.26 -3.62
C ILE A 319 -4.51 -5.69 -3.15
N PRO A 320 -5.77 -6.12 -2.97
CA PRO A 320 -6.06 -7.49 -2.58
C PRO A 320 -5.51 -8.49 -3.60
N GLN A 321 -4.86 -9.54 -3.11
CA GLN A 321 -4.19 -10.57 -3.92
C GLN A 321 -5.20 -11.59 -4.42
N LEU A 322 -5.86 -11.33 -5.56
CA LEU A 322 -6.86 -12.23 -6.17
C LEU A 322 -6.19 -13.25 -7.10
N TYR A 323 -5.40 -14.15 -6.52
CA TYR A 323 -4.54 -15.07 -7.28
C TYR A 323 -5.23 -16.37 -7.69
N TRP A 324 -6.54 -16.49 -7.53
CA TRP A 324 -7.32 -17.64 -7.96
C TRP A 324 -7.86 -17.51 -9.38
N GLU A 325 -8.25 -18.63 -9.95
CA GLU A 325 -8.84 -18.70 -11.26
C GLU A 325 -10.34 -18.27 -11.24
N LEU A 326 -10.83 -17.88 -12.40
CA LEU A 326 -12.27 -17.75 -12.63
C LEU A 326 -12.94 -19.14 -12.46
N GLY A 327 -13.95 -19.21 -11.61
CA GLY A 327 -14.63 -20.47 -11.29
C GLY A 327 -13.94 -21.36 -10.28
N HIS A 328 -12.93 -20.88 -9.55
CA HIS A 328 -12.25 -21.67 -8.52
C HIS A 328 -13.23 -22.05 -7.38
N PRO A 329 -13.34 -23.36 -7.00
CA PRO A 329 -14.45 -23.86 -6.17
C PRO A 329 -14.45 -23.33 -4.72
N ALA A 330 -13.32 -22.90 -4.20
CA ALA A 330 -13.21 -22.40 -2.82
C ALA A 330 -13.03 -20.87 -2.72
N ALA A 331 -12.54 -20.25 -3.78
CA ALA A 331 -12.24 -18.82 -3.80
C ALA A 331 -12.28 -18.30 -5.25
N ASP A 332 -13.47 -18.30 -5.84
CA ASP A 332 -13.66 -17.83 -7.22
C ASP A 332 -13.25 -16.35 -7.34
N TYR A 333 -12.44 -16.07 -8.35
CA TYR A 333 -11.99 -14.72 -8.64
C TYR A 333 -13.14 -13.72 -8.78
N THR A 334 -14.20 -14.09 -9.50
CA THR A 334 -15.34 -13.20 -9.76
C THR A 334 -16.08 -12.86 -8.47
N THR A 335 -16.27 -13.86 -7.60
CA THR A 335 -16.87 -13.67 -6.27
C THR A 335 -16.04 -12.70 -5.42
N LEU A 336 -14.74 -12.89 -5.36
CA LEU A 336 -13.85 -12.02 -4.61
C LEU A 336 -13.75 -10.62 -5.21
N PHE A 337 -13.67 -10.51 -6.53
CA PHE A 337 -13.65 -9.23 -7.23
C PHE A 337 -14.90 -8.38 -6.92
N HIS A 338 -16.09 -8.95 -7.02
CA HIS A 338 -17.32 -8.24 -6.68
C HIS A 338 -17.37 -7.87 -5.21
N TRP A 339 -16.96 -8.78 -4.32
CA TRP A 339 -16.91 -8.49 -2.89
C TRP A 339 -16.01 -7.28 -2.58
N TRP A 340 -14.77 -7.26 -3.10
CA TRP A 340 -13.85 -6.15 -2.89
C TRP A 340 -14.33 -4.86 -3.54
N LYS A 341 -14.90 -4.94 -4.73
CA LYS A 341 -15.48 -3.78 -5.41
C LYS A 341 -16.56 -3.12 -4.55
N ASP A 342 -17.45 -3.92 -3.95
CA ASP A 342 -18.57 -3.44 -3.17
C ASP A 342 -18.17 -3.00 -1.76
N ALA A 343 -17.11 -3.59 -1.19
CA ALA A 343 -16.55 -3.24 0.12
C ALA A 343 -15.61 -2.02 0.09
N LYS A 344 -15.27 -1.49 -1.10
CA LYS A 344 -14.33 -0.39 -1.29
C LYS A 344 -14.72 0.85 -0.49
N PRO A 345 -13.88 1.33 0.45
CA PRO A 345 -14.10 2.61 1.14
C PRO A 345 -13.88 3.79 0.20
N GLU A 346 -14.59 4.88 0.42
CA GLU A 346 -14.54 6.07 -0.46
C GLU A 346 -13.17 6.77 -0.46
N GLN A 347 -12.44 6.72 0.67
CA GLN A 347 -11.18 7.46 0.84
C GLN A 347 -9.93 6.68 0.42
N THR A 348 -10.06 5.40 0.05
CA THR A 348 -8.93 4.52 -0.28
C THR A 348 -9.06 4.02 -1.71
N GLN A 349 -7.99 4.14 -2.49
CA GLN A 349 -7.97 3.59 -3.86
C GLN A 349 -7.87 2.06 -3.83
N MET A 350 -8.62 1.42 -4.73
CA MET A 350 -8.61 -0.03 -4.89
C MET A 350 -7.96 -0.42 -6.23
N PHE A 351 -6.93 -1.25 -6.15
CA PHE A 351 -6.34 -1.94 -7.31
C PHE A 351 -6.45 -3.44 -7.09
N ILE A 352 -6.36 -4.25 -8.12
CA ILE A 352 -6.48 -5.71 -8.00
C ILE A 352 -5.14 -6.38 -8.29
N GLY A 353 -4.70 -7.25 -7.37
CA GLY A 353 -3.55 -8.12 -7.55
C GLY A 353 -3.89 -9.29 -8.47
N GLN A 354 -3.11 -9.46 -9.55
CA GLN A 354 -3.26 -10.50 -10.56
C GLN A 354 -2.05 -11.44 -10.51
N ASP A 355 -2.30 -12.76 -10.48
CA ASP A 355 -1.25 -13.75 -10.68
C ASP A 355 -1.14 -14.07 -12.18
N VAL A 356 -0.01 -13.75 -12.78
CA VAL A 356 0.25 -14.00 -14.20
C VAL A 356 0.91 -15.35 -14.47
N GLY A 357 1.33 -16.07 -13.42
CA GLY A 357 1.95 -17.38 -13.56
C GLY A 357 0.96 -18.55 -13.63
N ARG A 358 -0.15 -18.46 -12.87
CA ARG A 358 -1.08 -19.61 -12.71
C ARG A 358 -2.19 -19.66 -13.75
N SER A 359 -2.67 -18.53 -14.21
CA SER A 359 -3.86 -18.46 -15.08
C SER A 359 -3.70 -17.39 -16.17
N LEU A 360 -2.57 -17.42 -16.86
CA LEU A 360 -2.24 -16.44 -17.90
C LEU A 360 -3.34 -16.29 -18.95
N ASN A 361 -3.96 -17.39 -19.39
CA ASN A 361 -5.06 -17.40 -20.35
C ASN A 361 -6.34 -16.68 -19.86
N GLN A 362 -6.45 -16.40 -18.57
CA GLN A 362 -7.59 -15.70 -17.97
C GLN A 362 -7.29 -14.22 -17.64
N VAL A 363 -6.02 -13.82 -17.65
CA VAL A 363 -5.57 -12.48 -17.23
C VAL A 363 -6.27 -11.38 -18.03
N GLY A 364 -6.41 -11.55 -19.35
CA GLY A 364 -7.14 -10.58 -20.18
C GLY A 364 -8.61 -10.39 -19.76
N LYS A 365 -9.31 -11.48 -19.41
CA LYS A 365 -10.69 -11.39 -18.88
C LYS A 365 -10.74 -10.68 -17.53
N LYS A 366 -9.81 -10.97 -16.63
CA LYS A 366 -9.70 -10.35 -15.31
C LYS A 366 -9.41 -8.84 -15.43
N ILE A 367 -8.50 -8.44 -16.33
CA ILE A 367 -8.22 -7.02 -16.60
C ILE A 367 -9.46 -6.31 -17.14
N ASN A 368 -10.23 -6.93 -18.03
CA ASN A 368 -11.47 -6.33 -18.55
C ASN A 368 -12.48 -6.09 -17.43
N LEU A 369 -12.68 -7.04 -16.51
CA LEU A 369 -13.53 -6.85 -15.32
C LEU A 369 -13.11 -5.64 -14.50
N THR A 370 -11.80 -5.43 -14.29
CA THR A 370 -11.30 -4.27 -13.53
C THR A 370 -11.51 -2.95 -14.28
N ARG A 371 -11.39 -2.96 -15.61
CA ARG A 371 -11.60 -1.77 -16.46
C ARG A 371 -13.06 -1.35 -16.55
N GLU A 372 -13.99 -2.31 -16.49
CA GLU A 372 -15.43 -2.06 -16.49
C GLU A 372 -15.95 -1.52 -15.15
N ALA A 373 -15.20 -1.71 -14.05
CA ALA A 373 -15.59 -1.27 -12.71
C ALA A 373 -14.99 0.12 -12.40
N GLU A 374 -15.84 1.13 -12.24
CA GLU A 374 -15.43 2.50 -11.91
C GLU A 374 -14.69 2.59 -10.57
N GLN A 375 -15.05 1.73 -9.62
CA GLN A 375 -14.48 1.68 -8.26
C GLN A 375 -13.06 1.13 -8.24
N ILE A 376 -12.61 0.45 -9.31
CA ILE A 376 -11.30 -0.19 -9.38
C ILE A 376 -10.36 0.65 -10.24
N GLY A 377 -9.26 1.10 -9.64
CA GLY A 377 -8.30 2.00 -10.30
C GLY A 377 -7.28 1.32 -11.22
N GLY A 378 -7.21 -0.02 -11.24
CA GLY A 378 -6.26 -0.75 -12.08
C GLY A 378 -5.80 -2.08 -11.49
N ASN A 379 -4.64 -2.55 -11.95
CA ASN A 379 -4.10 -3.87 -11.64
C ASN A 379 -2.64 -3.81 -11.20
N CYS A 380 -2.23 -4.77 -10.38
CA CYS A 380 -0.84 -5.04 -10.06
C CYS A 380 -0.51 -6.51 -10.35
N PHE A 381 0.62 -6.78 -10.97
CA PHE A 381 0.95 -8.11 -11.49
C PHE A 381 1.99 -8.81 -10.62
N TRP A 382 1.67 -10.03 -10.21
CA TRP A 382 2.55 -10.96 -9.49
C TRP A 382 2.99 -12.08 -10.42
N SER A 383 4.27 -12.29 -10.62
CA SER A 383 5.40 -11.45 -10.27
C SER A 383 5.98 -10.80 -11.53
N GLY A 384 6.85 -9.80 -11.31
CA GLY A 384 7.53 -9.13 -12.42
C GLY A 384 8.32 -10.06 -13.32
N ASP A 385 9.03 -11.05 -12.73
CA ASP A 385 9.79 -12.03 -13.51
C ASP A 385 8.86 -12.85 -14.40
N MET A 386 7.76 -13.37 -13.86
CA MET A 386 6.76 -14.13 -14.62
C MET A 386 6.07 -13.30 -15.70
N LEU A 387 5.91 -11.99 -15.47
CA LEU A 387 5.35 -11.08 -16.48
C LEU A 387 6.27 -10.93 -17.70
N LEU A 388 7.58 -11.05 -17.52
CA LEU A 388 8.56 -10.95 -18.61
C LEU A 388 8.82 -12.29 -19.30
N GLU A 389 8.50 -13.41 -18.66
CA GLU A 389 8.65 -14.76 -19.21
C GLU A 389 7.47 -15.18 -20.11
N ASN A 390 6.33 -14.50 -20.02
CA ASN A 390 5.07 -14.79 -20.69
C ASN A 390 4.67 -13.69 -21.68
#